data_cd6c2fb1c91c4798fc8b8f750135fdd2
#
_entry.id   cd6c2fb1c91c4798fc8b8f750135fdd2
#
_cell.length_a   1.000
_cell.length_b   1.000
_cell.length_c   1.000
_cell.angle_alpha   90.00
_cell.angle_beta   90.00
_cell.angle_gamma   90.00
#
_symmetry.space_group_name_H-M   'P 1'
#
loop_
_entity.id
_entity.type
_entity.pdbx_description
1 polymer ?
#
loop_
_entity_poly.entity_id
_entity_poly.type
_entity_poly.pdbx_seq_one_letter_code
_entity_poly.pdbx_strand_id
1 'polypeptide(L)'
;MTLGNCQAHWNQTLNGTYPKEEIRSLLIMALTDRFNWSAIDLITQKETVISSLDLEWLNNVLKRLQSLEPMQQILGYTWFCDQKFLVTPDVLIPRPETEELVMYLREHLKGKEVRTALDIGTGSGCIALSLAHSMPKTQWFAWDVSTMALTVAKRNQKQFKQQVHWQRQDVLKPWPQENYDLIVSNPPYIPQDEQFSMDQNVVDYEPHLALFVPQEDPLKFYTEIIQKGFNCLNHGGGLYFECHFEFAQGVAVQMQENGYIYIKKWKDQWGKWRFVSGLKP
;
A
#
# COMPACT_ATOMS: atom_id res chain seq x y z
N MET A 1 28.94 9.38 -21.24
CA MET A 1 28.87 10.14 -19.96
C MET A 1 29.32 9.22 -18.85
N THR A 2 30.14 9.68 -17.90
CA THR A 2 30.49 8.88 -16.72
C THR A 2 29.34 8.91 -15.68
N LEU A 3 29.32 7.95 -14.76
CA LEU A 3 28.36 7.93 -13.65
C LEU A 3 28.44 9.22 -12.79
N GLY A 4 29.65 9.71 -12.53
CA GLY A 4 29.83 10.97 -11.80
C GLY A 4 29.19 12.17 -12.47
N ASN A 5 29.31 12.25 -13.81
CA ASN A 5 28.67 13.31 -14.60
C ASN A 5 27.14 13.12 -14.65
N CYS A 6 26.64 11.87 -14.71
CA CYS A 6 25.21 11.56 -14.62
C CYS A 6 24.64 12.01 -13.27
N GLN A 7 25.31 11.72 -12.18
CA GLN A 7 24.92 12.16 -10.83
C GLN A 7 24.88 13.70 -10.73
N ALA A 8 25.87 14.39 -11.27
CA ALA A 8 25.89 15.84 -11.30
C ALA A 8 24.72 16.42 -12.09
N HIS A 9 24.43 15.81 -13.24
CA HIS A 9 23.29 16.19 -14.10
C HIS A 9 21.95 16.00 -13.39
N TRP A 10 21.73 14.86 -12.72
CA TRP A 10 20.52 14.61 -11.92
C TRP A 10 20.34 15.63 -10.80
N ASN A 11 21.40 15.90 -10.03
CA ASN A 11 21.37 16.93 -8.98
C ASN A 11 21.01 18.31 -9.54
N GLN A 12 21.59 18.71 -10.65
CA GLN A 12 21.30 20.00 -11.29
C GLN A 12 19.85 20.08 -11.80
N THR A 13 19.38 19.02 -12.44
CA THR A 13 18.06 18.97 -13.10
C THR A 13 16.90 18.92 -12.12
N LEU A 14 17.06 18.19 -11.00
CA LEU A 14 16.01 18.02 -9.98
C LEU A 14 16.14 19.00 -8.82
N ASN A 15 17.19 19.85 -8.83
CA ASN A 15 17.37 20.86 -7.80
C ASN A 15 16.16 21.82 -7.77
N GLY A 16 15.64 22.08 -6.57
CA GLY A 16 14.43 22.90 -6.39
C GLY A 16 13.10 22.11 -6.49
N THR A 17 13.12 20.90 -7.05
CA THR A 17 11.97 19.99 -7.08
C THR A 17 12.03 18.98 -5.93
N TYR A 18 13.22 18.43 -5.67
CA TYR A 18 13.47 17.44 -4.62
C TYR A 18 14.64 17.86 -3.71
N PRO A 19 14.59 17.50 -2.42
CA PRO A 19 15.76 17.61 -1.54
C PRO A 19 16.95 16.80 -2.08
N LYS A 20 18.16 17.25 -1.80
CA LYS A 20 19.40 16.62 -2.30
C LYS A 20 19.54 15.14 -1.91
N GLU A 21 19.14 14.80 -0.70
CA GLU A 21 19.16 13.44 -0.18
C GLU A 21 18.18 12.55 -0.92
N GLU A 22 17.02 13.11 -1.27
CA GLU A 22 15.99 12.41 -2.05
C GLU A 22 16.45 12.18 -3.50
N ILE A 23 17.03 13.19 -4.16
CA ILE A 23 17.61 13.02 -5.51
C ILE A 23 18.62 11.89 -5.52
N ARG A 24 19.45 11.80 -4.48
CA ARG A 24 20.42 10.70 -4.35
C ARG A 24 19.72 9.33 -4.23
N SER A 25 18.66 9.24 -3.42
CA SER A 25 17.91 8.02 -3.21
C SER A 25 17.20 7.58 -4.51
N LEU A 26 16.59 8.51 -5.24
CA LEU A 26 15.95 8.28 -6.53
C LEU A 26 16.97 7.75 -7.57
N LEU A 27 18.16 8.35 -7.63
CA LEU A 27 19.21 7.87 -8.52
C LEU A 27 19.69 6.46 -8.14
N ILE A 28 19.87 6.17 -6.84
CA ILE A 28 20.21 4.82 -6.36
C ILE A 28 19.14 3.82 -6.79
N MET A 29 17.86 4.14 -6.62
CA MET A 29 16.76 3.26 -7.05
C MET A 29 16.84 2.98 -8.55
N ALA A 30 17.05 3.99 -9.40
CA ALA A 30 17.21 3.82 -10.84
C ALA A 30 18.42 2.92 -11.19
N LEU A 31 19.56 3.16 -10.56
CA LEU A 31 20.78 2.38 -10.82
C LEU A 31 20.69 0.96 -10.29
N THR A 32 20.03 0.76 -9.14
CA THR A 32 19.77 -0.59 -8.60
C THR A 32 18.85 -1.38 -9.55
N ASP A 33 17.79 -0.76 -10.04
CA ASP A 33 16.88 -1.44 -10.98
C ASP A 33 17.56 -1.81 -12.30
N ARG A 34 18.34 -0.88 -12.86
CA ARG A 34 18.93 -1.04 -14.20
C ARG A 34 20.21 -1.87 -14.21
N PHE A 35 21.06 -1.71 -13.19
CA PHE A 35 22.41 -2.27 -13.15
C PHE A 35 22.67 -3.18 -11.95
N ASN A 36 21.70 -3.32 -11.05
CA ASN A 36 21.87 -3.98 -9.75
C ASN A 36 22.99 -3.32 -8.89
N TRP A 37 23.17 -2.02 -9.06
CA TRP A 37 24.17 -1.23 -8.33
C TRP A 37 23.61 -0.75 -6.98
N SER A 38 24.52 -0.68 -5.99
CA SER A 38 24.25 -0.21 -4.64
C SER A 38 24.67 1.27 -4.44
N ALA A 39 24.37 1.82 -3.27
CA ALA A 39 24.86 3.15 -2.89
C ALA A 39 26.39 3.24 -2.86
N ILE A 40 27.12 2.11 -2.62
CA ILE A 40 28.57 2.06 -2.63
C ILE A 40 29.09 2.20 -4.05
N ASP A 41 28.42 1.62 -5.03
CA ASP A 41 28.82 1.71 -6.44
C ASP A 41 28.76 3.16 -6.96
N LEU A 42 27.83 3.98 -6.48
CA LEU A 42 27.81 5.40 -6.77
C LEU A 42 29.08 6.15 -6.36
N ILE A 43 29.78 5.66 -5.34
CA ILE A 43 31.02 6.25 -4.84
C ILE A 43 32.24 5.68 -5.55
N THR A 44 32.27 4.35 -5.73
CA THR A 44 33.44 3.62 -6.22
C THR A 44 33.54 3.60 -7.73
N GLN A 45 32.41 3.72 -8.45
CA GLN A 45 32.35 3.59 -9.91
C GLN A 45 32.10 4.92 -10.66
N LYS A 46 32.49 6.05 -10.09
CA LYS A 46 32.25 7.38 -10.67
C LYS A 46 32.76 7.54 -12.09
N GLU A 47 33.86 6.90 -12.44
CA GLU A 47 34.50 6.96 -13.75
C GLU A 47 33.93 5.94 -14.76
N THR A 48 33.01 5.06 -14.32
CA THR A 48 32.37 4.09 -15.19
C THR A 48 31.55 4.81 -16.26
N VAL A 49 31.82 4.48 -17.52
CA VAL A 49 31.09 5.04 -18.68
C VAL A 49 29.77 4.31 -18.84
N ILE A 50 28.67 5.07 -18.78
CA ILE A 50 27.33 4.56 -19.01
C ILE A 50 27.11 4.44 -20.53
N SER A 51 26.53 3.34 -21.00
CA SER A 51 26.20 3.16 -22.41
C SER A 51 25.18 4.19 -22.91
N SER A 52 25.11 4.43 -24.21
CA SER A 52 24.14 5.36 -24.78
C SER A 52 22.70 4.94 -24.54
N LEU A 53 22.39 3.64 -24.59
CA LEU A 53 21.05 3.11 -24.32
C LEU A 53 20.64 3.28 -22.85
N ASP A 54 21.58 3.02 -21.93
CA ASP A 54 21.30 3.20 -20.50
C ASP A 54 21.18 4.68 -20.12
N LEU A 55 21.96 5.53 -20.78
CA LEU A 55 21.85 6.97 -20.59
C LEU A 55 20.51 7.51 -21.09
N GLU A 56 20.02 7.01 -22.22
CA GLU A 56 18.69 7.36 -22.75
C GLU A 56 17.59 6.94 -21.76
N TRP A 57 17.69 5.73 -21.20
CA TRP A 57 16.77 5.26 -20.18
C TRP A 57 16.82 6.13 -18.91
N LEU A 58 18.01 6.45 -18.39
CA LEU A 58 18.17 7.32 -17.22
C LEU A 58 17.63 8.72 -17.47
N ASN A 59 17.79 9.27 -18.67
CA ASN A 59 17.22 10.57 -19.04
C ASN A 59 15.69 10.52 -19.13
N ASN A 60 15.11 9.41 -19.57
CA ASN A 60 13.66 9.21 -19.54
C ASN A 60 13.13 9.18 -18.12
N VAL A 61 13.78 8.43 -17.21
CA VAL A 61 13.45 8.43 -15.77
C VAL A 61 13.52 9.85 -15.21
N LEU A 62 14.61 10.55 -15.47
CA LEU A 62 14.82 11.92 -15.00
C LEU A 62 13.72 12.89 -15.48
N LYS A 63 13.30 12.80 -16.75
CA LYS A 63 12.20 13.60 -17.30
C LYS A 63 10.87 13.33 -16.60
N ARG A 64 10.57 12.07 -16.29
CA ARG A 64 9.35 11.69 -15.58
C ARG A 64 9.36 12.19 -14.14
N LEU A 65 10.51 12.12 -13.45
CA LEU A 65 10.70 12.70 -12.13
C LEU A 65 10.52 14.23 -12.10
N GLN A 66 10.96 14.95 -13.15
CA GLN A 66 10.68 16.39 -13.29
C GLN A 66 9.18 16.71 -13.34
N SER A 67 8.37 15.78 -13.83
CA SER A 67 6.91 15.87 -13.83
C SER A 67 6.29 15.36 -12.54
N LEU A 68 7.09 15.13 -11.48
CA LEU A 68 6.66 14.61 -10.17
C LEU A 68 6.08 13.20 -10.20
N GLU A 69 6.29 12.42 -11.27
CA GLU A 69 5.81 11.05 -11.32
C GLU A 69 6.53 10.19 -10.27
N PRO A 70 5.81 9.42 -9.43
CA PRO A 70 6.43 8.60 -8.40
C PRO A 70 7.41 7.57 -8.97
N MET A 71 8.58 7.44 -8.36
CA MET A 71 9.63 6.51 -8.83
C MET A 71 9.12 5.07 -8.97
N GLN A 72 8.24 4.64 -8.08
CA GLN A 72 7.63 3.31 -8.13
C GLN A 72 6.77 3.11 -9.39
N GLN A 73 6.04 4.12 -9.84
CA GLN A 73 5.28 4.06 -11.10
C GLN A 73 6.21 4.15 -12.33
N ILE A 74 7.31 4.90 -12.23
CA ILE A 74 8.34 4.96 -13.27
C ILE A 74 8.97 3.58 -13.48
N LEU A 75 9.33 2.89 -12.40
CA LEU A 75 9.90 1.55 -12.42
C LEU A 75 8.84 0.45 -12.67
N GLY A 76 7.56 0.78 -12.41
CA GLY A 76 6.43 -0.15 -12.54
C GLY A 76 6.27 -1.11 -11.38
N TYR A 77 7.00 -0.93 -10.28
CA TYR A 77 6.91 -1.79 -9.09
C TYR A 77 7.35 -1.08 -7.81
N THR A 78 6.98 -1.69 -6.67
CA THR A 78 7.51 -1.38 -5.34
C THR A 78 7.85 -2.66 -4.57
N TRP A 79 8.65 -2.53 -3.51
CA TRP A 79 8.87 -3.60 -2.55
C TRP A 79 7.87 -3.47 -1.40
N PHE A 80 7.35 -4.61 -0.94
CA PHE A 80 6.43 -4.70 0.19
C PHE A 80 6.56 -6.09 0.81
N CYS A 81 6.89 -6.17 2.10
CA CYS A 81 7.15 -7.42 2.82
C CYS A 81 8.15 -8.34 2.10
N ASP A 82 9.27 -7.79 1.64
CA ASP A 82 10.33 -8.48 0.89
C ASP A 82 9.88 -9.08 -0.46
N GLN A 83 8.70 -8.68 -0.95
CA GLN A 83 8.16 -9.10 -2.25
C GLN A 83 8.04 -7.92 -3.20
N LYS A 84 8.26 -8.18 -4.48
CA LYS A 84 8.15 -7.17 -5.53
C LYS A 84 6.71 -7.09 -6.04
N PHE A 85 6.03 -5.98 -5.83
CA PHE A 85 4.65 -5.76 -6.30
C PHE A 85 4.63 -4.81 -7.50
N LEU A 86 4.00 -5.24 -8.59
CA LEU A 86 3.67 -4.38 -9.71
C LEU A 86 2.75 -3.26 -9.22
N VAL A 87 3.04 -2.03 -9.64
CA VAL A 87 2.17 -0.86 -9.44
C VAL A 87 1.94 -0.13 -10.76
N THR A 88 0.76 0.45 -10.89
CA THR A 88 0.34 1.29 -12.03
C THR A 88 -0.44 2.48 -11.47
N PRO A 89 -0.78 3.50 -12.27
CA PRO A 89 -1.67 4.58 -11.83
C PRO A 89 -3.06 4.13 -11.37
N ASP A 90 -3.41 2.85 -11.55
CA ASP A 90 -4.71 2.30 -11.15
C ASP A 90 -4.77 1.84 -9.70
N VAL A 91 -3.65 1.83 -8.97
CA VAL A 91 -3.55 1.35 -7.59
C VAL A 91 -2.75 2.31 -6.71
N LEU A 92 -3.14 2.39 -5.43
CA LEU A 92 -2.31 3.03 -4.42
C LEU A 92 -0.95 2.33 -4.36
N ILE A 93 0.14 3.09 -4.34
CA ILE A 93 1.48 2.55 -4.08
C ILE A 93 1.51 2.03 -2.65
N PRO A 94 1.79 0.72 -2.41
CA PRO A 94 1.87 0.16 -1.06
C PRO A 94 2.74 1.00 -0.13
N ARG A 95 2.19 1.34 1.06
CA ARG A 95 2.84 2.22 2.03
C ARG A 95 3.56 1.43 3.13
N PRO A 96 4.61 2.00 3.74
CA PRO A 96 5.30 1.37 4.86
C PRO A 96 4.38 1.05 6.05
N GLU A 97 3.40 1.91 6.35
CA GLU A 97 2.42 1.69 7.41
C GLU A 97 1.57 0.44 7.13
N THR A 98 1.16 0.24 5.88
CA THR A 98 0.42 -0.97 5.48
C THR A 98 1.29 -2.22 5.65
N GLU A 99 2.60 -2.12 5.41
CA GLU A 99 3.55 -3.20 5.67
C GLU A 99 3.62 -3.53 7.17
N GLU A 100 3.64 -2.51 8.04
CA GLU A 100 3.60 -2.70 9.50
C GLU A 100 2.33 -3.46 9.95
N LEU A 101 1.16 -3.13 9.36
CA LEU A 101 -0.08 -3.86 9.64
C LEU A 101 0.05 -5.34 9.27
N VAL A 102 0.60 -5.63 8.10
CA VAL A 102 0.82 -7.01 7.64
C VAL A 102 1.80 -7.74 8.55
N MET A 103 2.91 -7.11 8.93
CA MET A 103 3.91 -7.69 9.84
C MET A 103 3.29 -7.97 11.22
N TYR A 104 2.51 -7.03 11.76
CA TYR A 104 1.77 -7.23 13.00
C TYR A 104 0.83 -8.43 12.91
N LEU A 105 0.04 -8.54 11.84
CA LEU A 105 -0.89 -9.65 11.64
C LEU A 105 -0.18 -11.01 11.54
N ARG A 106 0.95 -11.07 10.82
CA ARG A 106 1.78 -12.29 10.73
C ARG A 106 2.19 -12.81 12.12
N GLU A 107 2.67 -11.93 12.98
CA GLU A 107 3.10 -12.32 14.33
C GLU A 107 1.92 -12.57 15.26
N HIS A 108 0.89 -11.72 15.23
CA HIS A 108 -0.27 -11.82 16.11
C HIS A 108 -1.12 -13.08 15.84
N LEU A 109 -1.21 -13.50 14.58
CA LEU A 109 -1.99 -14.66 14.16
C LEU A 109 -1.17 -15.95 14.06
N LYS A 110 0.13 -15.89 14.36
CA LYS A 110 1.01 -17.06 14.36
C LYS A 110 0.49 -18.15 15.30
N GLY A 111 0.28 -19.34 14.75
CA GLY A 111 -0.24 -20.49 15.50
C GLY A 111 -1.75 -20.46 15.75
N LYS A 112 -2.45 -19.41 15.35
CA LYS A 112 -3.92 -19.38 15.40
C LYS A 112 -4.51 -20.01 14.13
N GLU A 113 -5.65 -20.66 14.27
CA GLU A 113 -6.39 -21.20 13.13
C GLU A 113 -7.21 -20.08 12.49
N VAL A 114 -6.84 -19.67 11.29
CA VAL A 114 -7.59 -18.74 10.43
C VAL A 114 -7.91 -19.51 9.15
N ARG A 115 -9.15 -19.91 8.97
CA ARG A 115 -9.59 -20.72 7.82
C ARG A 115 -9.91 -19.85 6.62
N THR A 116 -10.59 -18.73 6.88
CA THR A 116 -11.07 -17.80 5.85
C THR A 116 -10.70 -16.37 6.21
N ALA A 117 -10.18 -15.62 5.24
CA ALA A 117 -9.79 -14.22 5.41
C ALA A 117 -10.22 -13.36 4.23
N LEU A 118 -10.53 -12.10 4.52
CA LEU A 118 -10.96 -11.11 3.55
C LEU A 118 -10.10 -9.85 3.64
N ASP A 119 -9.59 -9.38 2.49
CA ASP A 119 -8.95 -8.08 2.30
C ASP A 119 -9.91 -7.16 1.54
N ILE A 120 -10.30 -6.03 2.15
CA ILE A 120 -11.26 -5.08 1.57
C ILE A 120 -10.52 -3.83 1.09
N GLY A 121 -10.75 -3.44 -0.18
CA GLY A 121 -10.00 -2.37 -0.83
C GLY A 121 -8.59 -2.82 -1.17
N THR A 122 -8.47 -4.02 -1.77
CA THR A 122 -7.20 -4.74 -1.91
C THR A 122 -6.15 -4.04 -2.78
N GLY A 123 -6.55 -3.14 -3.68
CA GLY A 123 -5.65 -2.38 -4.54
C GLY A 123 -4.72 -3.28 -5.38
N SER A 124 -3.42 -3.18 -5.14
CA SER A 124 -2.40 -4.01 -5.78
C SER A 124 -2.40 -5.48 -5.31
N GLY A 125 -3.19 -5.82 -4.29
CA GLY A 125 -3.22 -7.13 -3.64
C GLY A 125 -2.13 -7.31 -2.58
N CYS A 126 -1.43 -6.27 -2.18
CA CYS A 126 -0.25 -6.37 -1.33
C CYS A 126 -0.56 -6.97 0.05
N ILE A 127 -1.68 -6.61 0.69
CA ILE A 127 -2.10 -7.20 1.97
C ILE A 127 -2.47 -8.67 1.80
N ALA A 128 -3.44 -8.96 0.91
CA ALA A 128 -3.94 -10.32 0.70
C ALA A 128 -2.83 -11.30 0.31
N LEU A 129 -1.99 -10.95 -0.66
CA LEU A 129 -0.93 -11.83 -1.16
C LEU A 129 0.18 -12.04 -0.14
N SER A 130 0.58 -11.00 0.58
CA SER A 130 1.61 -11.10 1.61
C SER A 130 1.16 -11.94 2.79
N LEU A 131 -0.10 -11.79 3.22
CA LEU A 131 -0.67 -12.63 4.30
C LEU A 131 -0.94 -14.05 3.81
N ALA A 132 -1.46 -14.26 2.60
CA ALA A 132 -1.64 -15.58 2.02
C ALA A 132 -0.31 -16.36 1.93
N HIS A 133 0.79 -15.68 1.61
CA HIS A 133 2.12 -16.29 1.59
C HIS A 133 2.55 -16.80 2.97
N SER A 134 2.28 -16.05 4.03
CA SER A 134 2.63 -16.43 5.42
C SER A 134 1.61 -17.36 6.07
N MET A 135 0.38 -17.41 5.56
CA MET A 135 -0.74 -18.22 6.07
C MET A 135 -1.29 -19.16 4.97
N PRO A 136 -0.50 -20.15 4.51
CA PRO A 136 -0.80 -20.93 3.31
C PRO A 136 -2.01 -21.87 3.43
N LYS A 137 -2.54 -22.07 4.64
CA LYS A 137 -3.75 -22.90 4.90
C LYS A 137 -5.03 -22.07 4.91
N THR A 138 -4.92 -20.74 4.92
CA THR A 138 -6.05 -19.82 4.93
C THR A 138 -6.57 -19.64 3.51
N GLN A 139 -7.88 -19.74 3.33
CA GLN A 139 -8.55 -19.36 2.09
C GLN A 139 -8.73 -17.85 2.07
N TRP A 140 -8.12 -17.18 1.09
CA TRP A 140 -8.12 -15.73 0.98
C TRP A 140 -9.11 -15.23 -0.05
N PHE A 141 -9.90 -14.26 0.35
CA PHE A 141 -10.77 -13.45 -0.50
C PHE A 141 -10.23 -12.01 -0.52
N ALA A 142 -10.42 -11.32 -1.63
CA ALA A 142 -10.00 -9.94 -1.76
C ALA A 142 -10.96 -9.17 -2.65
N TRP A 143 -11.43 -8.02 -2.16
CA TRP A 143 -12.40 -7.19 -2.82
C TRP A 143 -11.83 -5.83 -3.19
N ASP A 144 -12.24 -5.35 -4.35
CA ASP A 144 -12.04 -3.97 -4.77
C ASP A 144 -13.20 -3.53 -5.67
N VAL A 145 -13.54 -2.26 -5.62
CA VAL A 145 -14.55 -1.69 -6.52
C VAL A 145 -13.99 -1.48 -7.92
N SER A 146 -12.67 -1.26 -8.04
CA SER A 146 -11.94 -1.02 -9.29
C SER A 146 -11.56 -2.34 -9.97
N THR A 147 -12.07 -2.54 -11.19
CA THR A 147 -11.64 -3.66 -12.05
C THR A 147 -10.19 -3.55 -12.50
N MET A 148 -9.67 -2.32 -12.58
CA MET A 148 -8.27 -2.07 -12.96
C MET A 148 -7.34 -2.47 -11.82
N ALA A 149 -7.68 -2.11 -10.56
CA ALA A 149 -6.95 -2.57 -9.38
C ALA A 149 -6.92 -4.11 -9.29
N LEU A 150 -8.06 -4.77 -9.47
CA LEU A 150 -8.11 -6.25 -9.50
C LEU A 150 -7.28 -6.85 -10.63
N THR A 151 -7.12 -6.16 -11.75
CA THR A 151 -6.24 -6.60 -12.85
C THR A 151 -4.78 -6.56 -12.42
N VAL A 152 -4.37 -5.50 -11.72
CA VAL A 152 -3.01 -5.38 -11.14
C VAL A 152 -2.79 -6.47 -10.08
N ALA A 153 -3.73 -6.65 -9.14
CA ALA A 153 -3.65 -7.68 -8.10
C ALA A 153 -3.50 -9.11 -8.68
N LYS A 154 -4.29 -9.45 -9.70
CA LYS A 154 -4.19 -10.74 -10.42
C LYS A 154 -2.84 -10.91 -11.15
N ARG A 155 -2.25 -9.83 -11.65
CA ARG A 155 -0.89 -9.88 -12.23
C ARG A 155 0.15 -10.13 -11.14
N ASN A 156 0.03 -9.46 -9.99
CA ASN A 156 0.88 -9.67 -8.84
C ASN A 156 0.79 -11.10 -8.31
N GLN A 157 -0.40 -11.71 -8.28
CA GLN A 157 -0.56 -13.10 -7.84
C GLN A 157 0.29 -14.11 -8.60
N LYS A 158 0.69 -13.84 -9.85
CA LYS A 158 1.46 -14.79 -10.66
C LYS A 158 2.81 -15.20 -10.03
N GLN A 159 3.36 -14.40 -9.16
CA GLN A 159 4.61 -14.70 -8.44
C GLN A 159 4.40 -15.43 -7.11
N PHE A 160 3.13 -15.56 -6.66
CA PHE A 160 2.78 -16.24 -5.41
C PHE A 160 2.22 -17.65 -5.71
N LYS A 161 2.49 -18.62 -4.80
CA LYS A 161 1.94 -19.98 -4.92
C LYS A 161 0.49 -20.06 -4.45
N GLN A 162 0.14 -19.22 -3.49
CA GLN A 162 -1.19 -19.18 -2.88
C GLN A 162 -2.20 -18.54 -3.83
N GLN A 163 -3.42 -19.04 -3.81
CA GLN A 163 -4.53 -18.48 -4.59
C GLN A 163 -5.33 -17.53 -3.70
N VAL A 164 -5.74 -16.41 -4.28
CA VAL A 164 -6.66 -15.44 -3.67
C VAL A 164 -7.90 -15.37 -4.57
N HIS A 165 -9.09 -15.37 -3.98
CA HIS A 165 -10.36 -15.21 -4.67
C HIS A 165 -10.66 -13.72 -4.85
N TRP A 166 -10.38 -13.20 -6.05
CA TRP A 166 -10.59 -11.80 -6.40
C TRP A 166 -12.02 -11.55 -6.82
N GLN A 167 -12.67 -10.58 -6.17
CA GLN A 167 -14.03 -10.19 -6.48
C GLN A 167 -14.17 -8.68 -6.63
N ARG A 168 -14.87 -8.24 -7.68
CA ARG A 168 -15.30 -6.85 -7.77
C ARG A 168 -16.47 -6.65 -6.82
N GLN A 169 -16.26 -5.89 -5.74
CA GLN A 169 -17.27 -5.60 -4.74
C GLN A 169 -17.16 -4.14 -4.29
N ASP A 170 -18.26 -3.43 -4.33
CA ASP A 170 -18.41 -2.13 -3.69
C ASP A 170 -18.83 -2.39 -2.23
N VAL A 171 -18.00 -1.97 -1.29
CA VAL A 171 -18.23 -2.16 0.15
C VAL A 171 -19.50 -1.47 0.63
N LEU A 172 -19.94 -0.42 -0.06
CA LEU A 172 -21.18 0.32 0.25
C LEU A 172 -22.44 -0.45 -0.19
N LYS A 173 -22.33 -1.47 -1.04
CA LYS A 173 -23.42 -2.32 -1.48
C LYS A 173 -23.60 -3.53 -0.54
N PRO A 174 -24.70 -4.31 -0.66
CA PRO A 174 -24.86 -5.54 0.09
C PRO A 174 -23.68 -6.49 -0.12
N TRP A 175 -23.24 -7.14 0.96
CA TRP A 175 -22.15 -8.11 0.90
C TRP A 175 -22.67 -9.51 0.59
N PRO A 176 -21.85 -10.38 -0.04
CA PRO A 176 -22.14 -11.82 -0.12
C PRO A 176 -22.34 -12.42 1.28
N GLN A 177 -23.16 -13.48 1.35
CA GLN A 177 -23.37 -14.24 2.59
C GLN A 177 -22.22 -15.23 2.78
N GLU A 178 -21.07 -14.75 3.19
CA GLU A 178 -19.88 -15.53 3.50
C GLU A 178 -19.38 -15.16 4.90
N ASN A 179 -18.72 -16.11 5.56
CA ASN A 179 -18.17 -15.88 6.89
C ASN A 179 -16.65 -15.94 6.88
N TYR A 180 -16.03 -15.07 7.66
CA TYR A 180 -14.59 -14.91 7.74
C TYR A 180 -14.09 -14.99 9.20
N ASP A 181 -12.89 -15.53 9.38
CA ASP A 181 -12.18 -15.50 10.66
C ASP A 181 -11.34 -14.22 10.80
N LEU A 182 -11.00 -13.61 9.68
CA LEU A 182 -10.21 -12.38 9.59
C LEU A 182 -10.75 -11.46 8.51
N ILE A 183 -10.97 -10.21 8.84
CA ILE A 183 -11.18 -9.13 7.88
C ILE A 183 -10.09 -8.08 8.09
N VAL A 184 -9.43 -7.67 7.02
CA VAL A 184 -8.42 -6.59 7.04
C VAL A 184 -8.76 -5.56 5.98
N SER A 185 -8.52 -4.29 6.27
CA SER A 185 -8.76 -3.23 5.29
C SER A 185 -7.85 -2.02 5.54
N ASN A 186 -7.34 -1.47 4.44
CA ASN A 186 -6.82 -0.11 4.36
C ASN A 186 -7.75 0.67 3.41
N PRO A 187 -8.92 1.14 3.87
CA PRO A 187 -9.88 1.83 3.03
C PRO A 187 -9.44 3.28 2.78
N PRO A 188 -9.98 3.97 1.77
CA PRO A 188 -9.80 5.41 1.62
C PRO A 188 -10.18 6.15 2.90
N TYR A 189 -9.34 7.09 3.33
CA TYR A 189 -9.54 7.77 4.62
C TYR A 189 -9.13 9.25 4.63
N ILE A 190 -8.66 9.81 3.52
CA ILE A 190 -8.19 11.21 3.46
C ILE A 190 -9.39 12.10 3.14
N PRO A 191 -9.79 13.04 4.02
CA PRO A 191 -10.80 14.03 3.69
C PRO A 191 -10.44 14.84 2.45
N GLN A 192 -11.43 15.17 1.64
CA GLN A 192 -11.19 15.72 0.31
C GLN A 192 -10.51 17.10 0.33
N ASP A 193 -10.64 17.88 1.41
CA ASP A 193 -9.97 19.17 1.58
C ASP A 193 -8.48 19.03 1.94
N GLU A 194 -8.03 17.89 2.46
CA GLU A 194 -6.61 17.65 2.74
C GLU A 194 -5.77 17.54 1.47
N GLN A 195 -6.39 17.33 0.28
CA GLN A 195 -5.66 17.25 -1.00
C GLN A 195 -4.74 18.45 -1.25
N PHE A 196 -5.10 19.64 -0.75
CA PHE A 196 -4.32 20.87 -0.93
C PHE A 196 -3.04 20.93 -0.09
N SER A 197 -2.93 20.07 0.93
CA SER A 197 -1.76 19.95 1.80
C SER A 197 -0.90 18.71 1.50
N MET A 198 -1.36 17.86 0.60
CA MET A 198 -0.65 16.64 0.19
C MET A 198 0.44 16.93 -0.84
N ASP A 199 1.40 16.01 -0.91
CA ASP A 199 2.41 16.04 -1.96
C ASP A 199 1.75 15.89 -3.35
N GLN A 200 2.11 16.75 -4.27
CA GLN A 200 1.52 16.80 -5.62
C GLN A 200 1.68 15.49 -6.38
N ASN A 201 2.78 14.78 -6.18
CA ASN A 201 3.02 13.47 -6.79
C ASN A 201 1.97 12.42 -6.41
N VAL A 202 1.43 12.48 -5.19
CA VAL A 202 0.35 11.58 -4.73
C VAL A 202 -0.96 11.99 -5.39
N VAL A 203 -1.29 13.28 -5.35
CA VAL A 203 -2.58 13.79 -5.87
C VAL A 203 -2.70 13.60 -7.38
N ASP A 204 -1.61 13.82 -8.13
CA ASP A 204 -1.65 13.80 -9.61
C ASP A 204 -1.51 12.39 -10.19
N TYR A 205 -0.90 11.44 -9.47
CA TYR A 205 -0.52 10.15 -10.04
C TYR A 205 -1.15 8.92 -9.38
N GLU A 206 -1.74 9.06 -8.19
CA GLU A 206 -2.41 7.93 -7.54
C GLU A 206 -3.94 8.05 -7.65
N PRO A 207 -4.69 6.93 -7.69
CA PRO A 207 -6.11 6.99 -7.95
C PRO A 207 -6.87 7.64 -6.79
N HIS A 208 -7.58 8.73 -7.05
CA HIS A 208 -8.37 9.47 -6.06
C HIS A 208 -9.38 8.58 -5.31
N LEU A 209 -9.89 7.56 -5.99
CA LEU A 209 -10.80 6.57 -5.39
C LEU A 209 -10.15 5.78 -4.23
N ALA A 210 -8.83 5.62 -4.24
CA ALA A 210 -8.08 4.93 -3.20
C ALA A 210 -7.61 5.87 -2.07
N LEU A 211 -7.72 7.18 -2.26
CA LEU A 211 -7.22 8.18 -1.32
C LEU A 211 -8.35 8.86 -0.53
N PHE A 212 -9.35 9.37 -1.24
CA PHE A 212 -10.26 10.39 -0.69
C PHE A 212 -11.60 9.85 -0.23
N VAL A 213 -12.09 10.47 0.84
CA VAL A 213 -13.47 10.35 1.37
C VAL A 213 -14.16 11.69 1.36
N PRO A 214 -15.52 11.72 1.36
CA PRO A 214 -16.26 12.96 1.53
C PRO A 214 -15.85 13.67 2.82
N GLN A 215 -15.68 14.98 2.75
CA GLN A 215 -15.31 15.83 3.89
C GLN A 215 -16.29 15.72 5.06
N GLU A 216 -17.58 15.64 4.76
CA GLU A 216 -18.67 15.56 5.72
C GLU A 216 -18.81 14.18 6.39
N ASP A 217 -18.18 13.14 5.83
CA ASP A 217 -18.25 11.77 6.36
C ASP A 217 -16.92 11.02 6.20
N PRO A 218 -15.87 11.42 6.94
CA PRO A 218 -14.54 10.80 6.84
C PRO A 218 -14.49 9.35 7.35
N LEU A 219 -15.49 8.92 8.11
CA LEU A 219 -15.59 7.55 8.64
C LEU A 219 -16.47 6.62 7.77
N LYS A 220 -16.99 7.08 6.66
CA LYS A 220 -17.94 6.36 5.80
C LYS A 220 -17.58 4.89 5.57
N PHE A 221 -16.38 4.63 5.08
CA PHE A 221 -15.98 3.27 4.77
C PHE A 221 -15.77 2.43 6.02
N TYR A 222 -15.23 3.02 7.09
CA TYR A 222 -15.09 2.32 8.39
C TYR A 222 -16.45 1.92 8.94
N THR A 223 -17.42 2.81 8.95
CA THR A 223 -18.79 2.56 9.43
C THR A 223 -19.41 1.37 8.69
N GLU A 224 -19.35 1.37 7.37
CA GLU A 224 -19.89 0.30 6.55
C GLU A 224 -19.18 -1.05 6.78
N ILE A 225 -17.83 -1.02 6.86
CA ILE A 225 -17.05 -2.25 7.07
C ILE A 225 -17.28 -2.78 8.48
N ILE A 226 -17.36 -1.95 9.50
CA ILE A 226 -17.63 -2.35 10.89
C ILE A 226 -18.98 -3.04 10.99
N GLN A 227 -20.06 -2.41 10.48
CA GLN A 227 -21.42 -2.94 10.57
C GLN A 227 -21.59 -4.25 9.81
N LYS A 228 -21.18 -4.29 8.54
CA LYS A 228 -21.32 -5.46 7.68
C LYS A 228 -20.32 -6.55 8.08
N GLY A 229 -19.09 -6.16 8.42
CA GLY A 229 -18.05 -7.08 8.88
C GLY A 229 -18.46 -7.81 10.15
N PHE A 230 -19.14 -7.15 11.09
CA PHE A 230 -19.65 -7.83 12.29
C PHE A 230 -20.58 -9.00 11.94
N ASN A 231 -21.45 -8.82 10.95
CA ASN A 231 -22.35 -9.89 10.51
C ASN A 231 -21.62 -11.04 9.78
N CYS A 232 -20.56 -10.71 9.04
CA CYS A 232 -19.78 -11.67 8.23
C CYS A 232 -18.60 -12.29 8.99
N LEU A 233 -18.24 -11.82 10.18
CA LEU A 233 -17.23 -12.48 11.00
C LEU A 233 -17.78 -13.70 11.71
N ASN A 234 -16.98 -14.74 11.82
CA ASN A 234 -17.21 -15.86 12.73
C ASN A 234 -17.04 -15.40 14.19
N HIS A 235 -17.59 -16.15 15.16
CA HIS A 235 -17.31 -15.92 16.59
C HIS A 235 -15.80 -16.04 16.85
N GLY A 236 -15.23 -15.06 17.53
CA GLY A 236 -13.79 -14.95 17.77
C GLY A 236 -13.00 -14.38 16.56
N GLY A 237 -13.65 -14.14 15.43
CA GLY A 237 -13.04 -13.53 14.27
C GLY A 237 -12.66 -12.07 14.49
N GLY A 238 -11.63 -11.60 13.78
CA GLY A 238 -11.06 -10.27 13.97
C GLY A 238 -11.21 -9.34 12.78
N LEU A 239 -11.49 -8.05 13.06
CA LEU A 239 -11.48 -6.96 12.10
C LEU A 239 -10.29 -6.04 12.40
N TYR A 240 -9.50 -5.74 11.37
CA TYR A 240 -8.28 -4.94 11.46
C TYR A 240 -8.26 -3.84 10.42
N PHE A 241 -7.92 -2.62 10.85
CA PHE A 241 -7.85 -1.46 10.01
C PHE A 241 -6.49 -0.76 10.06
N GLU A 242 -6.06 -0.25 8.92
CA GLU A 242 -5.25 0.96 8.84
C GLU A 242 -6.17 2.17 8.84
N CYS A 243 -5.79 3.25 9.54
CA CYS A 243 -6.64 4.42 9.73
C CYS A 243 -5.86 5.73 9.55
N HIS A 244 -6.57 6.78 9.16
CA HIS A 244 -6.07 8.13 9.38
C HIS A 244 -5.82 8.37 10.87
N PHE A 245 -4.70 9.02 11.21
CA PHE A 245 -4.24 9.15 12.61
C PHE A 245 -5.25 9.90 13.50
N GLU A 246 -5.99 10.85 12.96
CA GLU A 246 -7.01 11.60 13.68
C GLU A 246 -8.28 10.80 13.92
N PHE A 247 -8.59 9.83 13.07
CA PHE A 247 -9.85 9.08 13.13
C PHE A 247 -9.76 7.75 13.87
N ALA A 248 -8.56 7.30 14.24
CA ALA A 248 -8.37 6.01 14.92
C ALA A 248 -9.20 5.87 16.21
N GLN A 249 -9.45 6.97 16.95
CA GLN A 249 -10.32 6.95 18.11
C GLN A 249 -11.80 6.79 17.72
N GLY A 250 -12.27 7.51 16.69
CA GLY A 250 -13.64 7.38 16.17
C GLY A 250 -13.94 5.97 15.67
N VAL A 251 -12.99 5.35 14.94
CA VAL A 251 -13.10 3.96 14.48
C VAL A 251 -13.22 3.00 15.66
N ALA A 252 -12.42 3.16 16.72
CA ALA A 252 -12.47 2.33 17.91
C ALA A 252 -13.82 2.45 18.65
N VAL A 253 -14.35 3.66 18.76
CA VAL A 253 -15.68 3.90 19.36
C VAL A 253 -16.77 3.22 18.54
N GLN A 254 -16.77 3.40 17.22
CA GLN A 254 -17.76 2.73 16.35
C GLN A 254 -17.67 1.20 16.45
N MET A 255 -16.47 0.61 16.53
CA MET A 255 -16.34 -0.83 16.75
C MET A 255 -16.99 -1.24 18.08
N GLN A 256 -16.78 -0.50 19.16
CA GLN A 256 -17.38 -0.77 20.46
C GLN A 256 -18.91 -0.70 20.43
N GLU A 257 -19.45 0.33 19.79
CA GLU A 257 -20.91 0.53 19.64
C GLU A 257 -21.56 -0.58 18.81
N ASN A 258 -20.82 -1.17 17.88
CA ASN A 258 -21.27 -2.30 17.05
C ASN A 258 -21.00 -3.68 17.70
N GLY A 259 -20.59 -3.74 18.96
CA GLY A 259 -20.48 -4.98 19.73
C GLY A 259 -19.14 -5.71 19.62
N TYR A 260 -18.14 -5.12 18.97
CA TYR A 260 -16.78 -5.69 19.00
C TYR A 260 -16.19 -5.60 20.41
N ILE A 261 -15.41 -6.61 20.78
CA ILE A 261 -14.69 -6.70 22.06
C ILE A 261 -13.18 -6.69 21.84
N TYR A 262 -12.40 -6.53 22.92
CA TYR A 262 -10.94 -6.48 22.88
C TYR A 262 -10.39 -5.48 21.88
N ILE A 263 -11.03 -4.30 21.82
CA ILE A 263 -10.63 -3.25 20.88
C ILE A 263 -9.26 -2.74 21.24
N LYS A 264 -8.37 -2.74 20.26
CA LYS A 264 -6.98 -2.30 20.38
C LYS A 264 -6.68 -1.21 19.36
N LYS A 265 -5.96 -0.18 19.81
CA LYS A 265 -5.32 0.82 18.95
C LYS A 265 -3.83 0.75 19.14
N TRP A 266 -3.05 0.94 18.06
CA TRP A 266 -1.61 1.09 18.18
C TRP A 266 -1.06 2.06 17.14
N LYS A 267 0.16 2.50 17.41
CA LYS A 267 0.84 3.52 16.62
C LYS A 267 1.75 2.87 15.59
N ASP A 268 1.99 3.61 14.50
CA ASP A 268 3.05 3.32 13.53
C ASP A 268 4.45 3.66 14.08
N GLN A 269 5.48 3.35 13.32
CA GLN A 269 6.89 3.63 13.68
C GLN A 269 7.19 5.12 13.89
N TRP A 270 6.35 6.03 13.38
CA TRP A 270 6.49 7.47 13.59
C TRP A 270 5.69 7.98 14.79
N GLY A 271 5.03 7.09 15.52
CA GLY A 271 4.29 7.41 16.74
C GLY A 271 2.88 7.96 16.52
N LYS A 272 2.33 7.89 15.31
CA LYS A 272 0.95 8.29 14.99
C LYS A 272 0.00 7.11 15.20
N TRP A 273 -1.20 7.36 15.72
CA TRP A 273 -2.25 6.34 15.81
C TRP A 273 -2.66 5.93 14.40
N ARG A 274 -2.38 4.68 14.02
CA ARG A 274 -2.54 4.23 12.64
C ARG A 274 -3.41 2.98 12.51
N PHE A 275 -3.53 2.20 13.55
CA PHE A 275 -4.17 0.89 13.46
C PHE A 275 -5.23 0.72 14.52
N VAL A 276 -6.34 0.07 14.14
CA VAL A 276 -7.44 -0.29 15.05
C VAL A 276 -7.86 -1.72 14.76
N SER A 277 -8.15 -2.48 15.82
CA SER A 277 -8.72 -3.83 15.68
C SER A 277 -9.72 -4.14 16.77
N GLY A 278 -10.59 -5.10 16.52
CA GLY A 278 -11.52 -5.67 17.49
C GLY A 278 -11.94 -7.07 17.09
N LEU A 279 -12.46 -7.84 18.04
CA LEU A 279 -12.93 -9.19 17.81
C LEU A 279 -14.46 -9.25 17.95
N LYS A 280 -15.09 -10.11 17.14
CA LYS A 280 -16.49 -10.49 17.34
C LYS A 280 -16.57 -11.44 18.53
N PRO A 281 -17.48 -11.22 19.50
CA PRO A 281 -17.65 -12.11 20.67
C PRO A 281 -17.92 -13.55 20.28
#